data_dcb08882e8ba1cf2618bb40f9b65d6c2
#
_entry.id   dcb08882e8ba1cf2618bb40f9b65d6c2
#
_cell.length_a   1.000
_cell.length_b   1.000
_cell.length_c   1.000
_cell.angle_alpha   90.00
_cell.angle_beta   90.00
_cell.angle_gamma   90.00
#
_symmetry.space_group_name_H-M   'P 1'
#
loop_
_entity.id
_entity.type
_entity.pdbx_description
1 polymer ?
#
loop_
_entity_poly.entity_id
_entity_poly.type
_entity_poly.pdbx_seq_one_letter_code
_entity_poly.pdbx_strand_id
1 'polypeptide(L)'
;MGKSDLFALIIGPCSADNEDAVCDYQNRLAKVADEVKDKILVIPRIYTNKPRTTGDGYKGMLHQPDPTKASDMLEGLYAIRKMHIRAIRETGLTAADEMLYSENWQYVDDILSYVAIGARSVEDQQHRLTASGMDVPVGMKNPTSGDYNVMMNSCIAGQHHHTFLYSGWEAHTDGNPLTHCILRGALNKHGQSISNYH
;
A
#
# COMPACT_ATOMS: atom_id res chain seq x y z
N MET A 1 -1.36 15.49 7.55
CA MET A 1 -2.05 14.72 8.59
C MET A 1 -2.03 15.55 9.86
N GLY A 2 -3.03 15.37 10.74
CA GLY A 2 -3.13 16.15 11.99
C GLY A 2 -3.56 17.62 11.83
N LYS A 3 -4.06 18.01 10.65
CA LYS A 3 -4.53 19.37 10.36
C LYS A 3 -6.06 19.50 10.31
N SER A 4 -6.77 18.41 10.51
CA SER A 4 -8.24 18.38 10.59
C SER A 4 -8.69 17.44 11.68
N ASP A 5 -9.94 17.57 12.11
CA ASP A 5 -10.57 16.71 13.13
C ASP A 5 -11.11 15.40 12.54
N LEU A 6 -10.83 15.12 11.26
CA LEU A 6 -11.23 13.88 10.61
C LEU A 6 -10.27 12.74 10.99
N PHE A 7 -10.84 11.59 11.32
CA PHE A 7 -10.12 10.35 11.47
C PHE A 7 -9.95 9.67 10.11
N ALA A 8 -8.71 9.39 9.68
CA ALA A 8 -8.45 8.67 8.44
C ALA A 8 -8.57 7.16 8.67
N LEU A 9 -9.46 6.51 7.93
CA LEU A 9 -9.70 5.06 7.98
C LEU A 9 -9.36 4.42 6.64
N ILE A 10 -8.30 3.61 6.60
CA ILE A 10 -7.92 2.82 5.43
C ILE A 10 -8.46 1.41 5.61
N ILE A 11 -9.50 1.05 4.86
CA ILE A 11 -10.26 -0.19 5.06
C ILE A 11 -10.56 -0.90 3.75
N GLY A 12 -10.46 -2.24 3.76
CA GLY A 12 -10.78 -3.08 2.62
C GLY A 12 -10.24 -4.50 2.76
N PRO A 13 -10.47 -5.34 1.75
CA PRO A 13 -10.02 -6.73 1.75
C PRO A 13 -8.49 -6.82 1.85
N CYS A 14 -8.00 -7.97 2.31
CA CYS A 14 -6.56 -8.21 2.41
C CYS A 14 -5.90 -8.36 1.03
N SER A 15 -6.65 -8.84 0.04
CA SER A 15 -6.19 -9.05 -1.34
C SER A 15 -7.30 -8.69 -2.31
N ALA A 16 -6.97 -7.88 -3.31
CA ALA A 16 -7.83 -7.58 -4.43
C ALA A 16 -7.48 -8.57 -5.57
N ASP A 17 -8.26 -9.62 -5.71
CA ASP A 17 -8.05 -10.73 -6.63
C ASP A 17 -9.18 -10.92 -7.65
N ASN A 18 -10.27 -10.19 -7.49
CA ASN A 18 -11.42 -10.21 -8.39
C ASN A 18 -12.01 -8.80 -8.50
N GLU A 19 -12.04 -8.25 -9.71
CA GLU A 19 -12.49 -6.87 -9.98
C GLU A 19 -13.95 -6.64 -9.54
N ASP A 20 -14.85 -7.58 -9.85
CA ASP A 20 -16.27 -7.41 -9.52
C ASP A 20 -16.53 -7.48 -8.02
N ALA A 21 -15.86 -8.40 -7.32
CA ALA A 21 -15.98 -8.51 -5.87
C ALA A 21 -15.42 -7.27 -5.15
N VAL A 22 -14.30 -6.72 -5.65
CA VAL A 22 -13.73 -5.48 -5.13
C VAL A 22 -14.68 -4.32 -5.36
N CYS A 23 -15.23 -4.15 -6.56
CA CYS A 23 -16.14 -3.06 -6.86
C CYS A 23 -17.47 -3.17 -6.08
N ASP A 24 -18.02 -4.38 -5.90
CA ASP A 24 -19.19 -4.57 -5.02
C ASP A 24 -18.89 -4.15 -3.58
N TYR A 25 -17.75 -4.58 -3.03
CA TYR A 25 -17.33 -4.13 -1.70
C TYR A 25 -17.20 -2.61 -1.62
N GLN A 26 -16.56 -1.98 -2.62
CA GLN A 26 -16.35 -0.53 -2.65
C GLN A 26 -17.67 0.24 -2.76
N ASN A 27 -18.62 -0.25 -3.55
CA ASN A 27 -19.95 0.36 -3.68
C ASN A 27 -20.75 0.31 -2.37
N ARG A 28 -20.59 -0.77 -1.58
CA ARG A 28 -21.18 -0.85 -0.23
C ARG A 28 -20.47 0.09 0.74
N LEU A 29 -19.14 0.14 0.68
CA LEU A 29 -18.33 1.01 1.53
C LEU A 29 -18.62 2.49 1.27
N ALA A 30 -18.85 2.88 0.01
CA ALA A 30 -19.16 4.27 -0.35
C ALA A 30 -20.43 4.79 0.35
N LYS A 31 -21.44 3.94 0.51
CA LYS A 31 -22.67 4.30 1.24
C LYS A 31 -22.39 4.60 2.71
N VAL A 32 -21.59 3.76 3.35
CA VAL A 32 -21.19 3.97 4.75
C VAL A 32 -20.28 5.19 4.88
N ALA A 33 -19.36 5.36 3.92
CA ALA A 33 -18.46 6.52 3.90
C ALA A 33 -19.22 7.85 3.83
N ASP A 34 -20.30 7.90 3.06
CA ASP A 34 -21.15 9.09 2.97
C ASP A 34 -21.86 9.42 4.29
N GLU A 35 -22.26 8.39 5.05
CA GLU A 35 -22.92 8.55 6.37
C GLU A 35 -21.96 9.09 7.46
N VAL A 36 -20.65 8.87 7.32
CA VAL A 36 -19.65 9.21 8.37
C VAL A 36 -18.65 10.27 7.94
N LYS A 37 -18.81 10.85 6.77
CA LYS A 37 -17.85 11.78 6.13
C LYS A 37 -17.52 13.04 6.94
N ASP A 38 -18.39 13.41 7.87
CA ASP A 38 -18.18 14.53 8.79
C ASP A 38 -17.11 14.25 9.86
N LYS A 39 -16.78 12.99 10.10
CA LYS A 39 -15.83 12.55 11.13
C LYS A 39 -14.75 11.62 10.62
N ILE A 40 -15.03 10.84 9.57
CA ILE A 40 -14.15 9.80 9.06
C ILE A 40 -13.87 10.01 7.58
N LEU A 41 -12.60 10.21 7.24
CA LEU A 41 -12.10 10.11 5.88
C LEU A 41 -11.85 8.64 5.54
N VAL A 42 -12.73 8.05 4.74
CA VAL A 42 -12.59 6.65 4.32
C VAL A 42 -11.71 6.57 3.06
N ILE A 43 -10.63 5.81 3.13
CA ILE A 43 -9.76 5.49 2.00
C ILE A 43 -9.86 3.98 1.76
N PRO A 44 -10.45 3.55 0.63
CA PRO A 44 -10.56 2.15 0.29
C PRO A 44 -9.20 1.48 0.11
N ARG A 45 -9.03 0.34 0.75
CA ARG A 45 -7.85 -0.51 0.61
C ARG A 45 -8.10 -1.51 -0.52
N ILE A 46 -7.32 -1.39 -1.60
CA ILE A 46 -7.37 -2.27 -2.78
C ILE A 46 -5.96 -2.82 -3.01
N TYR A 47 -5.54 -3.79 -2.20
CA TYR A 47 -4.19 -4.34 -2.28
C TYR A 47 -4.08 -5.37 -3.39
N THR A 48 -3.38 -5.00 -4.45
CA THR A 48 -3.27 -5.79 -5.70
C THR A 48 -2.09 -6.76 -5.72
N ASN A 49 -1.21 -6.67 -4.73
CA ASN A 49 0.02 -7.46 -4.65
C ASN A 49 0.11 -8.28 -3.37
N LYS A 50 0.71 -9.48 -3.49
CA LYS A 50 1.00 -10.35 -2.34
C LYS A 50 2.46 -10.81 -2.37
N PRO A 51 3.28 -10.40 -1.39
CA PRO A 51 4.61 -10.94 -1.25
C PRO A 51 4.53 -12.40 -0.78
N ARG A 52 5.00 -13.34 -1.62
CA ARG A 52 5.05 -14.77 -1.34
C ARG A 52 6.49 -15.21 -1.15
N THR A 53 6.92 -15.38 0.09
CA THR A 53 8.31 -15.72 0.43
C THR A 53 8.73 -17.09 -0.12
N THR A 54 7.81 -18.08 -0.09
CA THR A 54 8.05 -19.43 -0.60
C THR A 54 7.80 -19.58 -2.09
N GLY A 55 7.21 -18.57 -2.73
CA GLY A 55 6.81 -18.63 -4.14
C GLY A 55 5.50 -19.36 -4.41
N ASP A 56 4.93 -20.03 -3.40
CA ASP A 56 3.69 -20.80 -3.53
C ASP A 56 2.45 -19.94 -3.34
N GLY A 57 1.36 -20.34 -3.98
CA GLY A 57 0.05 -19.72 -3.88
C GLY A 57 -0.13 -18.49 -4.77
N TYR A 58 -1.31 -17.92 -4.74
CA TYR A 58 -1.70 -16.76 -5.54
C TYR A 58 -0.86 -15.51 -5.20
N LYS A 59 -0.21 -14.94 -6.20
CA LYS A 59 0.77 -13.85 -6.05
C LYS A 59 0.18 -12.44 -6.12
N GLY A 60 -1.13 -12.33 -6.26
CA GLY A 60 -1.82 -11.06 -6.45
C GLY A 60 -2.11 -10.75 -7.92
N MET A 61 -3.00 -9.79 -8.14
CA MET A 61 -3.50 -9.45 -9.47
C MET A 61 -2.40 -8.93 -10.40
N LEU A 62 -1.39 -8.24 -9.87
CA LEU A 62 -0.27 -7.75 -10.68
C LEU A 62 0.49 -8.89 -11.38
N HIS A 63 0.69 -10.02 -10.69
CA HIS A 63 1.43 -11.15 -11.26
C HIS A 63 0.56 -12.11 -12.07
N GLN A 64 -0.69 -12.25 -11.65
CA GLN A 64 -1.58 -13.29 -12.15
C GLN A 64 -3.03 -12.79 -12.13
N PRO A 65 -3.38 -11.90 -13.08
CA PRO A 65 -4.74 -11.32 -13.14
C PRO A 65 -5.81 -12.39 -13.38
N ASP A 66 -5.47 -13.47 -14.07
CA ASP A 66 -6.29 -14.68 -14.20
C ASP A 66 -5.64 -15.81 -13.40
N PRO A 67 -6.21 -16.23 -12.26
CA PRO A 67 -5.62 -17.25 -11.41
C PRO A 67 -5.54 -18.64 -12.06
N THR A 68 -6.20 -18.86 -13.21
CA THR A 68 -6.17 -20.11 -13.98
C THR A 68 -5.06 -20.17 -15.02
N LYS A 69 -4.38 -19.06 -15.29
CA LYS A 69 -3.33 -18.93 -16.30
C LYS A 69 -1.95 -18.76 -15.69
N ALA A 70 -0.94 -18.84 -16.53
CA ALA A 70 0.43 -18.48 -16.15
C ALA A 70 0.51 -16.99 -15.75
N SER A 71 1.56 -16.64 -15.00
CA SER A 71 1.83 -15.25 -14.62
C SER A 71 2.07 -14.38 -15.84
N ASP A 72 1.42 -13.22 -15.88
CA ASP A 72 1.59 -12.18 -16.90
C ASP A 72 1.58 -10.80 -16.25
N MET A 73 2.76 -10.19 -16.13
CA MET A 73 2.92 -8.91 -15.45
C MET A 73 2.35 -7.73 -16.26
N LEU A 74 2.35 -7.80 -17.59
CA LEU A 74 1.80 -6.74 -18.42
C LEU A 74 0.27 -6.70 -18.31
N GLU A 75 -0.36 -7.86 -18.48
CA GLU A 75 -1.79 -8.00 -18.22
C GLU A 75 -2.16 -7.64 -16.78
N GLY A 76 -1.27 -7.96 -15.84
CA GLY A 76 -1.40 -7.57 -14.44
C GLY A 76 -1.44 -6.06 -14.25
N LEU A 77 -0.55 -5.31 -14.89
CA LEU A 77 -0.56 -3.84 -14.85
C LEU A 77 -1.86 -3.26 -15.40
N TYR A 78 -2.36 -3.78 -16.51
CA TYR A 78 -3.67 -3.38 -17.05
C TYR A 78 -4.81 -3.70 -16.07
N ALA A 79 -4.81 -4.89 -15.51
CA ALA A 79 -5.85 -5.34 -14.58
C ALA A 79 -5.93 -4.49 -13.32
N ILE A 80 -4.79 -4.18 -12.68
CA ILE A 80 -4.77 -3.36 -11.48
C ILE A 80 -5.23 -1.93 -11.76
N ARG A 81 -4.75 -1.32 -12.84
CA ARG A 81 -5.19 0.03 -13.21
C ARG A 81 -6.69 0.08 -13.52
N LYS A 82 -7.17 -0.86 -14.33
CA LYS A 82 -8.59 -0.97 -14.69
C LYS A 82 -9.48 -1.09 -13.45
N MET A 83 -9.11 -1.96 -12.51
CA MET A 83 -9.85 -2.18 -11.28
C MET A 83 -9.88 -0.92 -10.40
N HIS A 84 -8.72 -0.27 -10.16
CA HIS A 84 -8.66 0.97 -9.40
C HIS A 84 -9.51 2.08 -10.04
N ILE A 85 -9.35 2.30 -11.35
CA ILE A 85 -10.11 3.32 -12.09
C ILE A 85 -11.61 3.05 -12.01
N ARG A 86 -12.03 1.78 -12.17
CA ARG A 86 -13.44 1.40 -12.07
C ARG A 86 -13.98 1.67 -10.65
N ALA A 87 -13.28 1.22 -9.62
CA ALA A 87 -13.69 1.42 -8.25
C ALA A 87 -13.84 2.91 -7.89
N ILE A 88 -12.88 3.74 -8.31
CA ILE A 88 -12.92 5.20 -8.10
C ILE A 88 -14.09 5.84 -8.85
N ARG A 89 -14.31 5.46 -10.11
CA ARG A 89 -15.41 6.01 -10.93
C ARG A 89 -16.79 5.65 -10.41
N GLU A 90 -16.95 4.42 -9.92
CA GLU A 90 -18.24 3.95 -9.40
C GLU A 90 -18.58 4.56 -8.03
N THR A 91 -17.56 4.88 -7.22
CA THR A 91 -17.78 5.25 -5.82
C THR A 91 -17.48 6.71 -5.49
N GLY A 92 -16.64 7.37 -6.28
CA GLY A 92 -16.08 8.69 -5.96
C GLY A 92 -15.07 8.68 -4.81
N LEU A 93 -14.75 7.50 -4.25
CA LEU A 93 -13.72 7.36 -3.21
C LEU A 93 -12.33 7.22 -3.86
N THR A 94 -11.30 7.58 -3.11
CA THR A 94 -9.90 7.37 -3.49
C THR A 94 -9.48 5.92 -3.31
N ALA A 95 -8.19 5.59 -3.48
CA ALA A 95 -7.71 4.23 -3.31
C ALA A 95 -6.35 4.17 -2.60
N ALA A 96 -6.13 3.09 -1.85
CA ALA A 96 -4.86 2.74 -1.23
C ALA A 96 -4.38 1.38 -1.73
N ASP A 97 -3.08 1.25 -2.04
CA ASP A 97 -2.46 -0.04 -2.37
C ASP A 97 -1.17 -0.26 -1.58
N GLU A 98 -0.67 -1.49 -1.58
CA GLU A 98 0.62 -1.86 -0.99
C GLU A 98 1.69 -1.96 -2.08
N MET A 99 2.75 -1.18 -1.95
CA MET A 99 3.88 -1.21 -2.88
C MET A 99 4.74 -2.45 -2.63
N LEU A 100 4.60 -3.45 -3.50
CA LEU A 100 5.44 -4.65 -3.47
C LEU A 100 6.79 -4.40 -4.15
N TYR A 101 6.78 -3.72 -5.28
CA TYR A 101 7.98 -3.30 -6.02
C TYR A 101 8.00 -1.78 -6.10
N SER A 102 9.16 -1.20 -5.89
CA SER A 102 9.34 0.27 -5.96
C SER A 102 8.98 0.83 -7.33
N GLU A 103 9.29 0.09 -8.39
CA GLU A 103 9.03 0.48 -9.78
C GLU A 103 7.54 0.50 -10.14
N ASN A 104 6.67 -0.14 -9.34
CA ASN A 104 5.23 -0.12 -9.60
C ASN A 104 4.62 1.27 -9.41
N TRP A 105 5.25 2.13 -8.62
CA TRP A 105 4.74 3.45 -8.33
C TRP A 105 4.40 4.24 -9.60
N GLN A 106 5.30 4.26 -10.59
CA GLN A 106 5.12 4.97 -11.86
C GLN A 106 3.87 4.55 -12.65
N TYR A 107 3.28 3.41 -12.35
CA TYR A 107 2.08 2.90 -13.03
C TYR A 107 0.78 3.16 -12.28
N VAL A 108 0.83 3.75 -11.08
CA VAL A 108 -0.33 3.98 -10.22
C VAL A 108 -0.29 5.32 -9.49
N ASP A 109 0.72 6.15 -9.72
CA ASP A 109 0.93 7.45 -9.10
C ASP A 109 -0.22 8.44 -9.35
N ASP A 110 -0.86 8.35 -10.50
CA ASP A 110 -2.01 9.14 -10.90
C ASP A 110 -3.35 8.66 -10.30
N ILE A 111 -3.36 7.54 -9.58
CA ILE A 111 -4.58 6.86 -9.11
C ILE A 111 -4.63 6.76 -7.59
N LEU A 112 -3.50 6.44 -6.95
CA LEU A 112 -3.46 6.17 -5.52
C LEU A 112 -3.38 7.46 -4.70
N SER A 113 -4.12 7.50 -3.60
CA SER A 113 -4.06 8.57 -2.60
C SER A 113 -3.34 8.15 -1.31
N TYR A 114 -2.94 6.89 -1.22
CA TYR A 114 -2.22 6.32 -0.09
C TYR A 114 -1.44 5.07 -0.51
N VAL A 115 -0.22 4.94 -0.01
CA VAL A 115 0.62 3.76 -0.24
C VAL A 115 1.06 3.16 1.09
N ALA A 116 1.00 1.83 1.20
CA ALA A 116 1.59 1.12 2.32
C ALA A 116 2.87 0.39 1.88
N ILE A 117 3.91 0.46 2.70
CA ILE A 117 5.09 -0.40 2.56
C ILE A 117 4.98 -1.55 3.54
N GLY A 118 4.99 -2.76 2.98
CA GLY A 118 4.77 -4.00 3.71
C GLY A 118 5.90 -4.36 4.66
N ALA A 119 5.59 -5.21 5.65
CA ALA A 119 6.55 -5.66 6.65
C ALA A 119 7.77 -6.42 6.09
N ARG A 120 7.68 -6.94 4.86
CA ARG A 120 8.79 -7.64 4.18
C ARG A 120 9.62 -6.70 3.31
N SER A 121 9.12 -5.50 3.04
CA SER A 121 9.75 -4.51 2.17
C SER A 121 10.28 -3.28 2.93
N VAL A 122 9.90 -3.11 4.20
CA VAL A 122 10.23 -1.91 5.00
C VAL A 122 11.73 -1.76 5.26
N GLU A 123 12.50 -2.83 5.19
CA GLU A 123 13.97 -2.81 5.34
C GLU A 123 14.68 -2.54 4.00
N ASP A 124 13.97 -2.68 2.88
CA ASP A 124 14.56 -2.50 1.57
C ASP A 124 14.80 -1.02 1.26
N GLN A 125 16.04 -0.75 0.79
CA GLN A 125 16.49 0.61 0.54
C GLN A 125 15.68 1.28 -0.58
N GLN A 126 15.38 0.58 -1.67
CA GLN A 126 14.63 1.15 -2.79
C GLN A 126 13.23 1.61 -2.39
N HIS A 127 12.54 0.83 -1.55
CA HIS A 127 11.22 1.23 -1.04
C HIS A 127 11.27 2.51 -0.21
N ARG A 128 12.28 2.65 0.66
CA ARG A 128 12.46 3.85 1.49
C ARG A 128 12.76 5.09 0.65
N LEU A 129 13.66 4.93 -0.33
CA LEU A 129 14.06 6.02 -1.24
C LEU A 129 12.91 6.42 -2.15
N THR A 130 12.17 5.45 -2.72
CA THR A 130 10.99 5.73 -3.53
C THR A 130 9.93 6.46 -2.72
N ALA A 131 9.68 6.04 -1.47
CA ALA A 131 8.74 6.71 -0.58
C ALA A 131 9.07 8.18 -0.34
N SER A 132 10.37 8.55 -0.33
CA SER A 132 10.82 9.93 -0.16
C SER A 132 10.48 10.86 -1.32
N GLY A 133 10.18 10.30 -2.49
CA GLY A 133 9.78 11.04 -3.69
C GLY A 133 8.29 11.03 -3.98
N MET A 134 7.47 10.36 -3.15
CA MET A 134 6.03 10.32 -3.33
C MET A 134 5.37 11.59 -2.75
N ASP A 135 4.33 12.05 -3.40
CA ASP A 135 3.50 13.20 -2.99
C ASP A 135 2.22 12.79 -2.25
N VAL A 136 2.08 11.49 -1.97
CA VAL A 136 0.96 10.91 -1.20
C VAL A 136 1.44 10.38 0.16
N PRO A 137 0.55 10.24 1.16
CA PRO A 137 0.89 9.61 2.43
C PRO A 137 1.40 8.18 2.24
N VAL A 138 2.54 7.87 2.89
CA VAL A 138 3.16 6.55 2.86
C VAL A 138 3.25 5.97 4.26
N GLY A 139 2.65 4.81 4.47
CA GLY A 139 2.67 4.08 5.73
C GLY A 139 3.75 2.99 5.76
N MET A 140 4.74 3.15 6.65
CA MET A 140 5.79 2.18 6.90
C MET A 140 5.36 1.17 7.97
N LYS A 141 5.15 -0.09 7.59
CA LYS A 141 4.83 -1.13 8.58
C LYS A 141 6.07 -1.56 9.34
N ASN A 142 5.95 -1.89 10.63
CA ASN A 142 7.03 -2.60 11.31
C ASN A 142 7.29 -3.96 10.66
N PRO A 143 8.56 -4.44 10.64
CA PRO A 143 8.94 -5.68 9.98
C PRO A 143 8.27 -6.91 10.62
N THR A 144 8.45 -8.08 9.99
CA THR A 144 7.89 -9.33 10.51
C THR A 144 8.43 -9.72 11.88
N SER A 145 9.63 -9.23 12.25
CA SER A 145 10.21 -9.36 13.59
C SER A 145 9.50 -8.51 14.64
N GLY A 146 8.73 -7.52 14.23
CA GLY A 146 8.08 -6.57 15.15
C GLY A 146 8.94 -5.39 15.58
N ASP A 147 10.15 -5.23 15.05
CA ASP A 147 11.11 -4.22 15.48
C ASP A 147 10.63 -2.79 15.12
N TYR A 148 10.43 -1.97 16.16
CA TYR A 148 10.03 -0.57 16.01
C TYR A 148 11.13 0.33 15.46
N ASN A 149 12.40 0.06 15.80
CA ASN A 149 13.51 0.90 15.36
C ASN A 149 13.66 0.83 13.84
N VAL A 150 13.48 -0.36 13.26
CA VAL A 150 13.48 -0.55 11.82
C VAL A 150 12.37 0.27 11.15
N MET A 151 11.16 0.24 11.71
CA MET A 151 10.03 1.02 11.22
C MET A 151 10.29 2.53 11.32
N MET A 152 10.76 2.99 12.47
CA MET A 152 11.06 4.40 12.71
C MET A 152 12.17 4.90 11.78
N ASN A 153 13.24 4.12 11.60
CA ASN A 153 14.31 4.45 10.67
C ASN A 153 13.80 4.51 9.23
N SER A 154 12.86 3.64 8.85
CA SER A 154 12.23 3.67 7.53
C SER A 154 11.38 4.93 7.33
N CYS A 155 10.64 5.34 8.34
CA CYS A 155 9.90 6.61 8.31
C CYS A 155 10.84 7.80 8.17
N ILE A 156 11.91 7.85 8.96
CA ILE A 156 12.90 8.92 8.89
C ILE A 156 13.54 8.97 7.50
N ALA A 157 13.95 7.82 6.96
CA ALA A 157 14.49 7.75 5.61
C ALA A 157 13.50 8.28 4.56
N GLY A 158 12.23 7.88 4.62
CA GLY A 158 11.21 8.39 3.70
C GLY A 158 10.92 9.89 3.83
N GLN A 159 11.22 10.49 4.99
CA GLN A 159 11.04 11.93 5.23
C GLN A 159 12.22 12.79 4.81
N HIS A 160 13.38 12.19 4.46
CA HIS A 160 14.58 12.92 4.05
C HIS A 160 14.77 12.91 2.54
N HIS A 161 15.56 13.87 2.07
CA HIS A 161 16.00 13.93 0.67
C HIS A 161 17.00 12.82 0.35
N HIS A 162 16.98 12.35 -0.88
CA HIS A 162 17.91 11.32 -1.37
C HIS A 162 18.27 11.53 -2.82
N THR A 163 19.43 10.96 -3.21
CA THR A 163 19.85 10.79 -4.60
C THR A 163 20.11 9.32 -4.84
N PHE A 164 19.45 8.71 -5.81
CA PHE A 164 19.54 7.28 -6.07
C PHE A 164 19.18 6.93 -7.52
N LEU A 165 19.41 5.68 -7.91
CA LEU A 165 18.98 5.20 -9.22
C LEU A 165 17.54 4.68 -9.15
N TYR A 166 16.69 5.20 -10.02
CA TYR A 166 15.31 4.77 -10.18
C TYR A 166 14.99 4.55 -11.67
N SER A 167 14.60 3.34 -12.03
CA SER A 167 14.26 2.96 -13.43
C SER A 167 15.37 3.35 -14.45
N GLY A 168 16.63 3.26 -14.05
CA GLY A 168 17.79 3.58 -14.90
C GLY A 168 18.18 5.07 -14.93
N TRP A 169 17.51 5.92 -14.17
CA TRP A 169 17.79 7.36 -14.06
C TRP A 169 18.29 7.72 -12.68
N GLU A 170 19.13 8.75 -12.60
CA GLU A 170 19.44 9.39 -11.33
C GLU A 170 18.23 10.22 -10.88
N ALA A 171 17.64 9.85 -9.76
CA ALA A 171 16.51 10.52 -9.16
C ALA A 171 16.96 11.31 -7.93
N HIS A 172 16.41 12.52 -7.79
CA HIS A 172 16.55 13.35 -6.60
C HIS A 172 15.19 13.53 -5.95
N THR A 173 15.11 13.34 -4.65
CA THR A 173 13.87 13.48 -3.88
C THR A 173 14.04 14.50 -2.76
N ASP A 174 12.97 15.21 -2.42
CA ASP A 174 12.97 16.23 -1.37
C ASP A 174 12.63 15.67 0.02
N GLY A 175 12.20 14.43 0.08
CA GLY A 175 11.62 13.82 1.26
C GLY A 175 10.10 13.99 1.33
N ASN A 176 9.42 12.96 1.84
CA ASN A 176 7.98 12.93 1.98
C ASN A 176 7.55 13.13 3.44
N PRO A 177 7.14 14.34 3.85
CA PRO A 177 6.75 14.63 5.23
C PRO A 177 5.47 13.89 5.68
N LEU A 178 4.74 13.26 4.74
CA LEU A 178 3.55 12.47 5.02
C LEU A 178 3.87 10.99 5.29
N THR A 179 5.15 10.60 5.24
CA THR A 179 5.58 9.25 5.64
C THR A 179 5.36 9.06 7.14
N HIS A 180 4.74 7.94 7.52
CA HIS A 180 4.36 7.65 8.90
C HIS A 180 4.40 6.15 9.21
N CYS A 181 4.36 5.81 10.49
CA CYS A 181 4.41 4.43 10.97
C CYS A 181 3.04 3.74 10.92
N ILE A 182 3.03 2.45 10.56
CA ILE A 182 1.89 1.55 10.72
C ILE A 182 2.29 0.43 11.69
N LEU A 183 1.70 0.42 12.87
CA LEU A 183 1.91 -0.64 13.85
C LEU A 183 1.06 -1.86 13.49
N ARG A 184 1.70 -3.02 13.45
CA ARG A 184 1.05 -4.31 13.22
C ARG A 184 1.52 -5.34 14.22
N GLY A 185 0.67 -6.34 14.51
CA GLY A 185 1.06 -7.50 15.30
C GLY A 185 2.22 -8.28 14.65
N ALA A 186 3.03 -8.91 15.47
CA ALA A 186 4.13 -9.75 15.05
C ALA A 186 4.10 -11.11 15.77
N LEU A 187 4.95 -12.03 15.35
CA LEU A 187 5.18 -13.30 16.03
C LEU A 187 6.58 -13.30 16.63
N ASN A 188 6.73 -13.80 17.85
CA ASN A 188 8.03 -14.06 18.43
C ASN A 188 8.70 -15.30 17.80
N LYS A 189 9.94 -15.60 18.17
CA LYS A 189 10.69 -16.78 17.66
C LYS A 189 10.02 -18.13 17.94
N HIS A 190 9.05 -18.18 18.82
CA HIS A 190 8.28 -19.38 19.15
C HIS A 190 6.92 -19.44 18.44
N GLY A 191 6.63 -18.51 17.51
CA GLY A 191 5.37 -18.44 16.79
C GLY A 191 4.19 -17.89 17.60
N GLN A 192 4.43 -17.37 18.80
CA GLN A 192 3.39 -16.77 19.64
C GLN A 192 3.15 -15.33 19.19
N SER A 193 1.88 -14.94 19.15
CA SER A 193 1.50 -13.56 18.83
C SER A 193 2.04 -12.60 19.91
N ILE A 194 2.71 -11.55 19.45
CA ILE A 194 3.13 -10.41 20.27
C ILE A 194 2.36 -9.19 19.83
N SER A 195 1.84 -8.46 20.81
CA SER A 195 1.19 -7.18 20.56
C SER A 195 2.23 -6.08 20.40
N ASN A 196 2.04 -5.22 19.42
CA ASN A 196 2.85 -4.01 19.25
C ASN A 196 2.25 -2.80 19.99
N TYR A 197 1.27 -3.01 20.86
CA TYR A 197 0.52 -1.96 21.56
C TYR A 197 0.78 -1.93 23.09
N HIS A 198 1.91 -2.42 23.51
CA HIS A 198 2.32 -2.40 24.93
C HIS A 198 3.56 -1.56 25.11
#